data_15732812ec04ecbd82fba6482ba910a8
#
_entry.id   15732812ec04ecbd82fba6482ba910a8
#
_cell.length_a   1.000
_cell.length_b   1.000
_cell.length_c   1.000
_cell.angle_alpha   90.00
_cell.angle_beta   90.00
_cell.angle_gamma   90.00
#
_symmetry.space_group_name_H-M   'P 1'
#
loop_
_entity.id
_entity.type
_entity.pdbx_description
1 polymer ?
#
loop_
_entity_poly.entity_id
_entity_poly.type
_entity_poly.pdbx_seq_one_letter_code
_entity_poly.pdbx_strand_id
1 'polypeptide(L)'
;MQKSADTVRVNVQLIKAASDSHLWSDTFDRKLTDILSVETEVAKTIADQLRAKLTGDEQQVIAAKPTSNPQAYDSYLRGLAYMLKTAFTPENSLGAQKYVKEAVRLDPNFALGWALLSYVDASGYLTQSLQPTAALREEAREAAETALRLQPNLGEALLATGFYHYACLKDYDTALKYLEQAQRVLPQSSRVLQGLAFVERRRGNWDKSEAYFQQAEKVDPRNVNLLSQHARSYVCLRRFPEALAKLEQILNITPDDIDTLVLKARIAQAEGDLPRAAALLAPLRLGVGYVNALETQVYQAILESRPGPVIAELKEILAKPDQTLGFYVGELRFWLAWAQEVAGDHSAARESWSQARTELESFLKEQPENVVLIGDLALTNMALGDNTAAMTLAERAIAMMSVEKDALTGPRPLDILARVAARTGDPDRAISTLEKLLSIPYEAPLAANPPLTPALLRLDPMFEPLRRDPRFQKLANPQP
;
A
#
# COMPACT_ATOMS: atom_id res chain seq x y z
N MET A 1 -17.79 -11.64 16.10
CA MET A 1 -19.05 -12.20 15.55
C MET A 1 -18.80 -13.66 15.19
N GLN A 2 -19.67 -14.56 15.62
CA GLN A 2 -19.59 -16.00 15.29
C GLN A 2 -20.85 -16.40 14.53
N LYS A 3 -20.69 -17.14 13.42
CA LYS A 3 -21.78 -17.66 12.60
C LYS A 3 -21.87 -19.17 12.71
N SER A 4 -23.04 -19.71 13.01
CA SER A 4 -23.33 -21.14 13.01
C SER A 4 -24.63 -21.40 12.27
N ALA A 5 -24.56 -22.03 11.10
CA ALA A 5 -25.68 -22.25 10.19
C ALA A 5 -26.47 -20.94 9.93
N ASP A 6 -27.70 -20.86 10.43
CA ASP A 6 -28.57 -19.68 10.24
C ASP A 6 -28.56 -18.69 11.41
N THR A 7 -27.66 -18.88 12.39
CA THR A 7 -27.62 -18.04 13.60
C THR A 7 -26.32 -17.25 13.63
N VAL A 8 -26.41 -15.97 13.97
CA VAL A 8 -25.30 -15.05 14.18
C VAL A 8 -25.27 -14.67 15.66
N ARG A 9 -24.11 -14.86 16.29
CA ARG A 9 -23.82 -14.37 17.65
C ARG A 9 -22.89 -13.17 17.56
N VAL A 10 -23.35 -12.02 18.08
CA VAL A 10 -22.58 -10.79 18.17
C VAL A 10 -22.33 -10.46 19.63
N ASN A 11 -21.06 -10.53 20.06
CA ASN A 11 -20.63 -10.07 21.38
C ASN A 11 -20.16 -8.62 21.26
N VAL A 12 -20.71 -7.73 22.04
CA VAL A 12 -20.36 -6.31 22.08
C VAL A 12 -19.82 -5.97 23.44
N GLN A 13 -18.73 -5.22 23.47
CA GLN A 13 -18.11 -4.75 24.70
C GLN A 13 -17.82 -3.25 24.58
N LEU A 14 -18.16 -2.49 25.61
CA LEU A 14 -17.80 -1.09 25.74
C LEU A 14 -16.67 -0.99 26.77
N ILE A 15 -15.51 -0.48 26.31
CA ILE A 15 -14.30 -0.39 27.11
C ILE A 15 -13.88 1.07 27.21
N LYS A 16 -13.55 1.53 28.41
CA LYS A 16 -12.96 2.85 28.62
C LYS A 16 -11.50 2.81 28.20
N ALA A 17 -11.18 3.44 27.05
CA ALA A 17 -9.85 3.39 26.43
C ALA A 17 -8.71 3.88 27.33
N ALA A 18 -8.97 4.87 28.20
CA ALA A 18 -7.96 5.44 29.10
C ALA A 18 -7.53 4.52 30.25
N SER A 19 -8.34 3.51 30.62
CA SER A 19 -8.09 2.64 31.78
C SER A 19 -8.26 1.16 31.46
N ASP A 20 -8.53 0.81 30.21
CA ASP A 20 -8.83 -0.55 29.73
C ASP A 20 -9.92 -1.26 30.58
N SER A 21 -10.81 -0.45 31.22
CA SER A 21 -11.86 -0.99 32.08
C SER A 21 -13.14 -1.26 31.30
N HIS A 22 -13.71 -2.45 31.50
CA HIS A 22 -15.00 -2.82 30.93
C HIS A 22 -16.11 -1.95 31.52
N LEU A 23 -16.85 -1.25 30.66
CA LEU A 23 -18.02 -0.47 31.07
C LEU A 23 -19.31 -1.28 30.92
N TRP A 24 -19.40 -2.07 29.84
CA TRP A 24 -20.58 -2.87 29.56
C TRP A 24 -20.22 -3.96 28.54
N SER A 25 -20.95 -5.09 28.58
CA SER A 25 -20.90 -6.14 27.55
C SER A 25 -22.27 -6.77 27.40
N ASP A 26 -22.62 -7.15 26.18
CA ASP A 26 -23.83 -7.90 25.86
C ASP A 26 -23.61 -8.86 24.70
N THR A 27 -24.50 -9.84 24.55
CA THR A 27 -24.46 -10.86 23.54
C THR A 27 -25.80 -10.92 22.81
N PHE A 28 -25.79 -10.70 21.52
CA PHE A 28 -26.96 -10.73 20.64
C PHE A 28 -26.94 -12.02 19.82
N ASP A 29 -27.90 -12.91 20.06
CA ASP A 29 -28.13 -14.13 19.29
C ASP A 29 -29.34 -13.92 18.39
N ARG A 30 -29.15 -13.93 17.08
CA ARG A 30 -30.22 -13.67 16.09
C ARG A 30 -30.05 -14.58 14.87
N LYS A 31 -31.14 -14.74 14.12
CA LYS A 31 -31.08 -15.41 12.81
C LYS A 31 -30.32 -14.54 11.79
N LEU A 32 -29.67 -15.15 10.83
CA LEU A 32 -28.94 -14.44 9.78
C LEU A 32 -29.85 -13.49 8.99
N THR A 33 -31.13 -13.86 8.81
CA THR A 33 -32.18 -13.02 8.20
C THR A 33 -32.40 -11.71 8.95
N ASP A 34 -32.06 -11.66 10.23
CA ASP A 34 -32.33 -10.53 11.11
C ASP A 34 -31.06 -9.70 11.38
N ILE A 35 -29.95 -9.97 10.66
CA ILE A 35 -28.64 -9.34 10.93
C ILE A 35 -28.69 -7.80 10.83
N LEU A 36 -29.49 -7.26 9.93
CA LEU A 36 -29.68 -5.81 9.78
C LEU A 36 -30.42 -5.18 10.97
N SER A 37 -31.30 -5.95 11.64
CA SER A 37 -31.97 -5.48 12.86
C SER A 37 -31.05 -5.53 14.08
N VAL A 38 -30.09 -6.46 14.09
CA VAL A 38 -29.08 -6.56 15.14
C VAL A 38 -28.20 -5.32 15.21
N GLU A 39 -27.76 -4.81 14.07
CA GLU A 39 -26.93 -3.59 14.02
C GLU A 39 -27.68 -2.39 14.59
N THR A 40 -28.95 -2.23 14.22
CA THR A 40 -29.81 -1.16 14.75
C THR A 40 -30.02 -1.32 16.27
N GLU A 41 -30.23 -2.54 16.75
CA GLU A 41 -30.40 -2.85 18.18
C GLU A 41 -29.11 -2.57 18.96
N VAL A 42 -27.96 -3.03 18.45
CA VAL A 42 -26.62 -2.81 19.04
C VAL A 42 -26.31 -1.32 19.09
N ALA A 43 -26.50 -0.57 18.00
CA ALA A 43 -26.22 0.87 17.93
C ALA A 43 -27.09 1.65 18.96
N LYS A 44 -28.37 1.35 19.05
CA LYS A 44 -29.26 1.96 20.05
C LYS A 44 -28.82 1.63 21.48
N THR A 45 -28.52 0.35 21.74
CA THR A 45 -28.08 -0.07 23.07
C THR A 45 -26.79 0.61 23.50
N ILE A 46 -25.81 0.75 22.58
CA ILE A 46 -24.57 1.50 22.84
C ILE A 46 -24.88 2.96 23.14
N ALA A 47 -25.72 3.62 22.33
CA ALA A 47 -26.12 5.01 22.57
C ALA A 47 -26.76 5.21 23.94
N ASP A 48 -27.65 4.29 24.33
CA ASP A 48 -28.30 4.31 25.65
C ASP A 48 -27.29 4.12 26.80
N GLN A 49 -26.33 3.19 26.66
CA GLN A 49 -25.26 2.97 27.65
C GLN A 49 -24.35 4.19 27.80
N LEU A 50 -24.08 4.88 26.70
CA LEU A 50 -23.31 6.13 26.69
C LEU A 50 -24.13 7.34 27.14
N ARG A 51 -25.43 7.18 27.41
CA ARG A 51 -26.41 8.24 27.68
C ARG A 51 -26.41 9.33 26.58
N ALA A 52 -26.10 8.94 25.35
CA ALA A 52 -26.13 9.80 24.20
C ALA A 52 -27.60 10.04 23.78
N LYS A 53 -28.00 11.32 23.67
CA LYS A 53 -29.28 11.66 23.09
C LYS A 53 -29.14 11.71 21.58
N LEU A 54 -29.66 10.70 20.90
CA LEU A 54 -29.71 10.67 19.44
C LEU A 54 -30.72 11.69 18.92
N THR A 55 -30.32 12.49 17.96
CA THR A 55 -31.24 13.37 17.21
C THR A 55 -32.18 12.54 16.33
N GLY A 56 -33.29 13.14 15.85
CA GLY A 56 -34.21 12.44 14.95
C GLY A 56 -33.54 11.96 13.67
N ASP A 57 -32.64 12.74 13.12
CA ASP A 57 -31.88 12.39 11.91
C ASP A 57 -30.90 11.22 12.17
N GLU A 58 -30.19 11.20 13.30
CA GLU A 58 -29.32 10.10 13.70
C GLU A 58 -30.09 8.81 13.92
N GLN A 59 -31.31 8.90 14.51
CA GLN A 59 -32.19 7.75 14.66
C GLN A 59 -32.66 7.19 13.31
N GLN A 60 -32.93 8.05 12.32
CA GLN A 60 -33.29 7.63 10.97
C GLN A 60 -32.12 6.93 10.28
N VAL A 61 -30.90 7.48 10.39
CA VAL A 61 -29.67 6.88 9.84
C VAL A 61 -29.41 5.50 10.43
N ILE A 62 -29.54 5.34 11.76
CA ILE A 62 -29.37 4.04 12.45
C ILE A 62 -30.48 3.04 12.03
N ALA A 63 -31.69 3.52 11.75
CA ALA A 63 -32.81 2.66 11.33
C ALA A 63 -32.78 2.30 9.84
N ALA A 64 -32.03 3.04 9.02
CA ALA A 64 -31.95 2.82 7.59
C ALA A 64 -31.27 1.48 7.28
N LYS A 65 -31.98 0.62 6.54
CA LYS A 65 -31.41 -0.65 6.05
C LYS A 65 -30.67 -0.37 4.74
N PRO A 66 -29.38 -0.66 4.65
CA PRO A 66 -28.59 -0.41 3.44
C PRO A 66 -29.03 -1.28 2.26
N THR A 67 -29.63 -2.45 2.51
CA THR A 67 -30.28 -3.35 1.55
C THR A 67 -31.39 -4.12 2.20
N SER A 68 -32.38 -4.57 1.43
CA SER A 68 -33.43 -5.50 1.87
C SER A 68 -33.04 -6.97 1.68
N ASN A 69 -31.89 -7.25 1.06
CA ASN A 69 -31.40 -8.60 0.77
C ASN A 69 -30.35 -9.05 1.80
N PRO A 70 -30.67 -9.98 2.74
CA PRO A 70 -29.73 -10.42 3.78
C PRO A 70 -28.50 -11.13 3.23
N GLN A 71 -28.61 -11.83 2.08
CA GLN A 71 -27.47 -12.51 1.44
C GLN A 71 -26.53 -11.51 0.79
N ALA A 72 -27.06 -10.43 0.20
CA ALA A 72 -26.26 -9.33 -0.30
C ALA A 72 -25.45 -8.67 0.84
N TYR A 73 -26.11 -8.48 1.99
CA TYR A 73 -25.46 -7.91 3.15
C TYR A 73 -24.39 -8.83 3.77
N ASP A 74 -24.66 -10.14 3.91
CA ASP A 74 -23.65 -11.12 4.36
C ASP A 74 -22.41 -11.11 3.43
N SER A 75 -22.63 -11.07 2.12
CA SER A 75 -21.55 -10.98 1.14
C SER A 75 -20.77 -9.67 1.28
N TYR A 76 -21.43 -8.53 1.46
CA TYR A 76 -20.80 -7.24 1.73
C TYR A 76 -19.92 -7.30 2.99
N LEU A 77 -20.41 -7.84 4.11
CA LEU A 77 -19.65 -7.97 5.35
C LEU A 77 -18.42 -8.86 5.19
N ARG A 78 -18.51 -9.93 4.39
CA ARG A 78 -17.34 -10.77 4.07
C ARG A 78 -16.30 -10.00 3.27
N GLY A 79 -16.74 -9.25 2.26
CA GLY A 79 -15.84 -8.37 1.49
C GLY A 79 -15.16 -7.33 2.37
N LEU A 80 -15.91 -6.70 3.27
CA LEU A 80 -15.40 -5.74 4.24
C LEU A 80 -14.38 -6.38 5.20
N ALA A 81 -14.63 -7.62 5.65
CA ALA A 81 -13.70 -8.35 6.51
C ALA A 81 -12.35 -8.62 5.84
N TYR A 82 -12.33 -8.88 4.52
CA TYR A 82 -11.07 -8.96 3.75
C TYR A 82 -10.36 -7.61 3.66
N MET A 83 -11.10 -6.51 3.47
CA MET A 83 -10.54 -5.16 3.42
C MET A 83 -9.96 -4.66 4.75
N LEU A 84 -10.40 -5.23 5.88
CA LEU A 84 -9.90 -4.87 7.21
C LEU A 84 -8.64 -5.64 7.61
N LYS A 85 -8.20 -6.63 6.82
CA LYS A 85 -6.91 -7.29 7.03
C LYS A 85 -5.76 -6.30 6.78
N THR A 86 -4.72 -6.40 7.57
CA THR A 86 -3.58 -5.48 7.53
C THR A 86 -2.75 -5.60 6.26
N ALA A 87 -2.59 -6.83 5.74
CA ALA A 87 -1.79 -7.10 4.55
C ALA A 87 -2.57 -6.89 3.25
N PHE A 88 -2.06 -6.03 2.38
CA PHE A 88 -2.54 -5.85 1.00
C PHE A 88 -1.97 -6.95 0.09
N THR A 89 -2.38 -8.20 0.34
CA THR A 89 -1.99 -9.34 -0.50
C THR A 89 -2.96 -9.52 -1.67
N PRO A 90 -2.51 -10.10 -2.81
CA PRO A 90 -3.43 -10.45 -3.91
C PRO A 90 -4.60 -11.31 -3.44
N GLU A 91 -4.38 -12.28 -2.56
CA GLU A 91 -5.42 -13.14 -2.01
C GLU A 91 -6.50 -12.33 -1.26
N ASN A 92 -6.09 -11.38 -0.41
CA ASN A 92 -7.04 -10.55 0.35
C ASN A 92 -7.84 -9.65 -0.57
N SER A 93 -7.20 -9.02 -1.56
CA SER A 93 -7.86 -8.14 -2.52
C SER A 93 -8.83 -8.90 -3.44
N LEU A 94 -8.44 -10.07 -3.94
CA LEU A 94 -9.31 -10.95 -4.72
C LEU A 94 -10.49 -11.48 -3.88
N GLY A 95 -10.24 -11.82 -2.61
CA GLY A 95 -11.28 -12.22 -1.67
C GLY A 95 -12.30 -11.11 -1.43
N ALA A 96 -11.83 -9.87 -1.18
CA ALA A 96 -12.70 -8.70 -1.03
C ALA A 96 -13.54 -8.47 -2.30
N GLN A 97 -12.89 -8.39 -3.47
CA GLN A 97 -13.53 -8.16 -4.75
C GLN A 97 -14.62 -9.22 -5.04
N LYS A 98 -14.29 -10.50 -4.85
CA LYS A 98 -15.22 -11.61 -5.07
C LYS A 98 -16.52 -11.44 -4.27
N TYR A 99 -16.40 -11.18 -2.98
CA TYR A 99 -17.57 -11.11 -2.11
C TYR A 99 -18.37 -9.82 -2.35
N VAL A 100 -17.71 -8.69 -2.64
CA VAL A 100 -18.41 -7.44 -2.91
C VAL A 100 -19.12 -7.49 -4.29
N LYS A 101 -18.50 -8.10 -5.31
CA LYS A 101 -19.16 -8.39 -6.60
C LYS A 101 -20.42 -9.26 -6.41
N GLU A 102 -20.35 -10.26 -5.55
CA GLU A 102 -21.53 -11.08 -5.22
C GLU A 102 -22.60 -10.26 -4.51
N ALA A 103 -22.24 -9.36 -3.60
CA ALA A 103 -23.20 -8.50 -2.91
C ALA A 103 -24.00 -7.63 -3.89
N VAL A 104 -23.33 -6.95 -4.83
CA VAL A 104 -24.01 -6.09 -5.83
C VAL A 104 -24.75 -6.91 -6.91
N ARG A 105 -24.33 -8.14 -7.16
CA ARG A 105 -25.07 -9.08 -8.03
C ARG A 105 -26.39 -9.50 -7.39
N LEU A 106 -26.39 -9.77 -6.07
CA LEU A 106 -27.59 -10.17 -5.31
C LEU A 106 -28.57 -9.02 -5.10
N ASP A 107 -28.06 -7.80 -4.98
CA ASP A 107 -28.89 -6.59 -4.92
C ASP A 107 -28.23 -5.44 -5.73
N PRO A 108 -28.62 -5.25 -7.00
CA PRO A 108 -28.11 -4.17 -7.83
C PRO A 108 -28.42 -2.75 -7.32
N ASN A 109 -29.36 -2.60 -6.39
CA ASN A 109 -29.69 -1.30 -5.78
C ASN A 109 -28.94 -1.04 -4.46
N PHE A 110 -28.00 -1.91 -4.08
CA PHE A 110 -27.22 -1.79 -2.87
C PHE A 110 -26.09 -0.77 -3.04
N ALA A 111 -26.40 0.53 -2.87
CA ALA A 111 -25.43 1.63 -3.07
C ALA A 111 -24.14 1.48 -2.25
N LEU A 112 -24.25 1.08 -0.98
CA LEU A 112 -23.10 0.85 -0.11
C LEU A 112 -22.20 -0.30 -0.62
N GLY A 113 -22.79 -1.34 -1.22
CA GLY A 113 -22.07 -2.43 -1.88
C GLY A 113 -21.27 -1.92 -3.09
N TRP A 114 -21.88 -1.11 -3.95
CA TRP A 114 -21.19 -0.48 -5.08
C TRP A 114 -20.06 0.45 -4.65
N ALA A 115 -20.28 1.25 -3.60
CA ALA A 115 -19.24 2.10 -3.03
C ALA A 115 -18.03 1.28 -2.54
N LEU A 116 -18.28 0.17 -1.84
CA LEU A 116 -17.19 -0.72 -1.39
C LEU A 116 -16.48 -1.39 -2.56
N LEU A 117 -17.20 -1.81 -3.63
CA LEU A 117 -16.59 -2.39 -4.82
C LEU A 117 -15.63 -1.42 -5.49
N SER A 118 -16.07 -0.18 -5.73
CA SER A 118 -15.21 0.86 -6.27
C SER A 118 -13.95 1.08 -5.42
N TYR A 119 -14.11 1.13 -4.10
CA TYR A 119 -12.98 1.32 -3.18
C TYR A 119 -11.99 0.15 -3.21
N VAL A 120 -12.49 -1.10 -3.25
CA VAL A 120 -11.68 -2.32 -3.37
C VAL A 120 -10.89 -2.32 -4.66
N ASP A 121 -11.55 -2.06 -5.79
CA ASP A 121 -10.92 -2.08 -7.11
C ASP A 121 -9.89 -0.96 -7.25
N ALA A 122 -10.21 0.25 -6.81
CA ALA A 122 -9.28 1.39 -6.82
C ALA A 122 -8.08 1.16 -5.88
N SER A 123 -8.30 0.54 -4.71
CA SER A 123 -7.24 0.17 -3.78
C SER A 123 -6.32 -0.90 -4.38
N GLY A 124 -6.91 -1.95 -4.95
CA GLY A 124 -6.16 -3.01 -5.63
C GLY A 124 -5.37 -2.50 -6.83
N TYR A 125 -5.92 -1.56 -7.60
CA TYR A 125 -5.24 -0.87 -8.70
C TYR A 125 -4.03 -0.07 -8.19
N LEU A 126 -4.19 0.70 -7.13
CA LEU A 126 -3.13 1.54 -6.57
C LEU A 126 -1.98 0.71 -5.96
N THR A 127 -2.34 -0.32 -5.19
CA THR A 127 -1.37 -1.17 -4.48
C THR A 127 -0.83 -2.29 -5.35
N GLN A 128 -1.38 -2.46 -6.56
CA GLN A 128 -1.07 -3.55 -7.49
C GLN A 128 -1.38 -4.95 -6.92
N SER A 129 -2.11 -5.03 -5.84
CA SER A 129 -2.63 -6.30 -5.29
C SER A 129 -3.76 -6.90 -6.16
N LEU A 130 -4.35 -6.10 -7.05
CA LEU A 130 -5.06 -6.52 -8.26
C LEU A 130 -4.29 -6.00 -9.47
N GLN A 131 -4.35 -6.72 -10.61
CA GLN A 131 -3.63 -6.30 -11.81
C GLN A 131 -4.15 -4.94 -12.30
N PRO A 132 -3.29 -3.89 -12.40
CA PRO A 132 -3.72 -2.51 -12.70
C PRO A 132 -4.02 -2.32 -14.18
N THR A 133 -5.01 -3.03 -14.69
CA THR A 133 -5.47 -2.97 -16.08
C THR A 133 -6.45 -1.83 -16.32
N ALA A 134 -6.64 -1.45 -17.59
CA ALA A 134 -7.68 -0.51 -17.97
C ALA A 134 -9.09 -1.01 -17.61
N ALA A 135 -9.32 -2.32 -17.67
CA ALA A 135 -10.59 -2.95 -17.30
C ALA A 135 -10.88 -2.77 -15.80
N LEU A 136 -9.89 -3.02 -14.92
CA LEU A 136 -10.06 -2.83 -13.47
C LEU A 136 -10.35 -1.35 -13.14
N ARG A 137 -9.67 -0.41 -13.82
CA ARG A 137 -9.92 1.03 -13.66
C ARG A 137 -11.33 1.41 -14.07
N GLU A 138 -11.84 0.80 -15.14
CA GLU A 138 -13.22 1.03 -15.63
C GLU A 138 -14.25 0.43 -14.65
N GLU A 139 -14.04 -0.79 -14.16
CA GLU A 139 -14.90 -1.39 -13.12
C GLU A 139 -15.00 -0.49 -11.88
N ALA A 140 -13.88 0.05 -11.40
CA ALA A 140 -13.87 0.97 -10.27
C ALA A 140 -14.68 2.25 -10.55
N ARG A 141 -14.59 2.80 -11.78
CA ARG A 141 -15.37 3.97 -12.21
C ARG A 141 -16.86 3.69 -12.22
N GLU A 142 -17.27 2.61 -12.90
CA GLU A 142 -18.69 2.24 -13.03
C GLU A 142 -19.33 1.97 -11.66
N ALA A 143 -18.58 1.34 -10.76
CA ALA A 143 -19.04 1.09 -9.40
C ALA A 143 -19.23 2.40 -8.60
N ALA A 144 -18.28 3.36 -8.70
CA ALA A 144 -18.40 4.66 -8.05
C ALA A 144 -19.61 5.45 -8.57
N GLU A 145 -19.78 5.55 -9.90
CA GLU A 145 -20.89 6.24 -10.55
C GLU A 145 -22.23 5.59 -10.19
N THR A 146 -22.29 4.26 -10.13
CA THR A 146 -23.50 3.54 -9.74
C THR A 146 -23.87 3.84 -8.29
N ALA A 147 -22.92 3.84 -7.37
CA ALA A 147 -23.17 4.18 -5.97
C ALA A 147 -23.72 5.61 -5.82
N LEU A 148 -23.13 6.60 -6.50
CA LEU A 148 -23.61 7.99 -6.48
C LEU A 148 -24.98 8.16 -7.15
N ARG A 149 -25.23 7.45 -8.23
CA ARG A 149 -26.53 7.48 -8.92
C ARG A 149 -27.65 6.91 -8.04
N LEU A 150 -27.37 5.84 -7.29
CA LEU A 150 -28.34 5.24 -6.37
C LEU A 150 -28.58 6.12 -5.14
N GLN A 151 -27.52 6.66 -4.55
CA GLN A 151 -27.57 7.50 -3.35
C GLN A 151 -26.54 8.65 -3.44
N PRO A 152 -26.89 9.81 -4.02
CA PRO A 152 -25.95 10.92 -4.28
C PRO A 152 -25.30 11.51 -3.03
N ASN A 153 -25.94 11.40 -1.86
CA ASN A 153 -25.46 11.94 -0.60
C ASN A 153 -24.87 10.85 0.34
N LEU A 154 -24.69 9.62 -0.15
CA LEU A 154 -24.04 8.56 0.64
C LEU A 154 -22.56 8.90 0.83
N GLY A 155 -22.13 9.09 2.07
CA GLY A 155 -20.76 9.48 2.37
C GLY A 155 -19.72 8.50 1.87
N GLU A 156 -20.01 7.19 1.93
CA GLU A 156 -19.16 6.12 1.39
C GLU A 156 -19.08 6.16 -0.14
N ALA A 157 -20.13 6.58 -0.85
CA ALA A 157 -20.08 6.75 -2.30
C ALA A 157 -19.21 7.95 -2.70
N LEU A 158 -19.29 9.05 -1.95
CA LEU A 158 -18.42 10.21 -2.11
C LEU A 158 -16.95 9.85 -1.81
N LEU A 159 -16.70 9.10 -0.73
CA LEU A 159 -15.37 8.59 -0.38
C LEU A 159 -14.81 7.69 -1.50
N ALA A 160 -15.59 6.73 -1.99
CA ALA A 160 -15.18 5.80 -3.03
C ALA A 160 -14.85 6.54 -4.34
N THR A 161 -15.68 7.51 -4.73
CA THR A 161 -15.44 8.35 -5.92
C THR A 161 -14.17 9.18 -5.75
N GLY A 162 -13.98 9.83 -4.60
CA GLY A 162 -12.74 10.54 -4.30
C GLY A 162 -11.52 9.63 -4.36
N PHE A 163 -11.64 8.41 -3.84
CA PHE A 163 -10.57 7.43 -3.85
C PHE A 163 -10.29 6.88 -5.26
N TYR A 164 -11.30 6.71 -6.11
CA TYR A 164 -11.12 6.37 -7.52
C TYR A 164 -10.30 7.44 -8.26
N HIS A 165 -10.64 8.73 -8.10
CA HIS A 165 -9.86 9.84 -8.69
C HIS A 165 -8.43 9.87 -8.16
N TYR A 166 -8.25 9.63 -6.86
CA TYR A 166 -6.94 9.54 -6.21
C TYR A 166 -6.09 8.38 -6.74
N ALA A 167 -6.65 7.18 -6.75
CA ALA A 167 -5.92 5.94 -6.97
C ALA A 167 -5.72 5.63 -8.46
N CYS A 168 -6.79 5.73 -9.26
CA CYS A 168 -6.81 5.31 -10.65
C CYS A 168 -6.41 6.43 -11.62
N LEU A 169 -6.80 7.68 -11.34
CA LEU A 169 -6.57 8.80 -12.25
C LEU A 169 -5.44 9.73 -11.83
N LYS A 170 -5.02 9.66 -10.55
CA LYS A 170 -4.09 10.62 -9.94
C LYS A 170 -4.56 12.08 -10.11
N ASP A 171 -5.89 12.25 -10.16
CA ASP A 171 -6.57 13.55 -10.20
C ASP A 171 -6.84 14.01 -8.75
N TYR A 172 -5.81 14.56 -8.15
CA TYR A 172 -5.84 14.91 -6.72
C TYR A 172 -6.77 16.07 -6.42
N ASP A 173 -7.02 16.96 -7.36
CA ASP A 173 -7.93 18.10 -7.16
C ASP A 173 -9.39 17.65 -7.14
N THR A 174 -9.79 16.75 -8.04
CA THR A 174 -11.13 16.16 -8.02
C THR A 174 -11.30 15.21 -6.82
N ALA A 175 -10.27 14.43 -6.49
CA ALA A 175 -10.27 13.57 -5.30
C ALA A 175 -10.54 14.40 -4.03
N LEU A 176 -9.83 15.52 -3.87
CA LEU A 176 -10.01 16.41 -2.71
C LEU A 176 -11.45 16.93 -2.61
N LYS A 177 -12.06 17.37 -3.73
CA LYS A 177 -13.45 17.87 -3.75
C LYS A 177 -14.45 16.83 -3.23
N TYR A 178 -14.34 15.56 -3.69
CA TYR A 178 -15.22 14.49 -3.23
C TYR A 178 -14.97 14.10 -1.78
N LEU A 179 -13.70 14.06 -1.35
CA LEU A 179 -13.34 13.74 0.03
C LEU A 179 -13.78 14.83 1.02
N GLU A 180 -13.71 16.12 0.64
CA GLU A 180 -14.26 17.21 1.44
C GLU A 180 -15.80 17.14 1.53
N GLN A 181 -16.49 16.72 0.46
CA GLN A 181 -17.92 16.45 0.52
C GLN A 181 -18.22 15.26 1.45
N ALA A 182 -17.46 14.17 1.33
CA ALA A 182 -17.58 13.02 2.22
C ALA A 182 -17.34 13.42 3.70
N GLN A 183 -16.38 14.31 3.98
CA GLN A 183 -16.10 14.80 5.33
C GLN A 183 -17.28 15.59 5.94
N ARG A 184 -18.02 16.33 5.13
CA ARG A 184 -19.23 17.05 5.62
C ARG A 184 -20.33 16.09 6.05
N VAL A 185 -20.47 14.96 5.36
CA VAL A 185 -21.48 13.91 5.65
C VAL A 185 -20.99 12.96 6.75
N LEU A 186 -19.71 12.63 6.74
CA LEU A 186 -19.07 11.68 7.65
C LEU A 186 -17.90 12.35 8.43
N PRO A 187 -18.16 13.35 9.28
CA PRO A 187 -17.10 14.16 9.91
C PRO A 187 -16.20 13.36 10.86
N GLN A 188 -16.68 12.23 11.39
CA GLN A 188 -15.96 11.33 12.30
C GLN A 188 -15.47 10.05 11.60
N SER A 189 -15.35 10.05 10.27
CA SER A 189 -14.83 8.90 9.53
C SER A 189 -13.30 8.95 9.46
N SER A 190 -12.63 8.04 10.14
CA SER A 190 -11.18 7.87 10.05
C SER A 190 -10.71 7.60 8.60
N ARG A 191 -11.52 6.89 7.81
CA ARG A 191 -11.24 6.62 6.38
C ARG A 191 -11.27 7.88 5.51
N VAL A 192 -12.24 8.78 5.75
CA VAL A 192 -12.31 10.04 5.01
C VAL A 192 -11.11 10.92 5.35
N LEU A 193 -10.79 11.06 6.64
CA LEU A 193 -9.61 11.81 7.10
C LEU A 193 -8.31 11.21 6.55
N GLN A 194 -8.19 9.88 6.51
CA GLN A 194 -7.06 9.18 5.89
C GLN A 194 -6.98 9.47 4.38
N GLY A 195 -8.11 9.47 3.67
CA GLY A 195 -8.17 9.84 2.26
C GLY A 195 -7.67 11.26 1.99
N LEU A 196 -8.09 12.22 2.81
CA LEU A 196 -7.60 13.61 2.76
C LEU A 196 -6.09 13.68 3.02
N ALA A 197 -5.59 12.94 4.03
CA ALA A 197 -4.16 12.85 4.29
C ALA A 197 -3.37 12.30 3.08
N PHE A 198 -3.91 11.28 2.41
CA PHE A 198 -3.29 10.70 1.22
C PHE A 198 -3.19 11.69 0.07
N VAL A 199 -4.27 12.44 -0.20
CA VAL A 199 -4.28 13.44 -1.26
C VAL A 199 -3.29 14.56 -0.96
N GLU A 200 -3.30 15.11 0.26
CA GLU A 200 -2.40 16.21 0.63
C GLU A 200 -0.92 15.77 0.59
N ARG A 201 -0.60 14.54 0.98
CA ARG A 201 0.75 13.98 0.86
C ARG A 201 1.25 13.94 -0.59
N ARG A 202 0.39 13.52 -1.52
CA ARG A 202 0.74 13.48 -2.95
C ARG A 202 0.85 14.85 -3.59
N ARG A 203 0.14 15.83 -3.06
CA ARG A 203 0.27 17.25 -3.45
C ARG A 203 1.50 17.94 -2.84
N GLY A 204 2.27 17.24 -2.00
CA GLY A 204 3.44 17.77 -1.30
C GLY A 204 3.11 18.59 -0.05
N ASN A 205 1.85 18.61 0.37
CA ASN A 205 1.41 19.33 1.57
C ASN A 205 1.57 18.46 2.83
N TRP A 206 2.81 18.11 3.16
CA TRP A 206 3.14 17.14 4.22
C TRP A 206 2.57 17.50 5.59
N ASP A 207 2.62 18.78 5.97
CA ASP A 207 2.08 19.25 7.27
C ASP A 207 0.56 19.09 7.35
N LYS A 208 -0.18 19.35 6.25
CA LYS A 208 -1.61 19.09 6.19
C LYS A 208 -1.94 17.62 6.24
N SER A 209 -1.14 16.81 5.53
CA SER A 209 -1.27 15.34 5.58
C SER A 209 -1.08 14.84 7.01
N GLU A 210 -0.04 15.26 7.71
CA GLU A 210 0.20 14.91 9.11
C GLU A 210 -0.96 15.32 10.01
N ALA A 211 -1.49 16.54 9.85
CA ALA A 211 -2.63 17.02 10.62
C ALA A 211 -3.90 16.15 10.42
N TYR A 212 -4.18 15.72 9.19
CA TYR A 212 -5.29 14.81 8.91
C TYR A 212 -5.05 13.42 9.50
N PHE A 213 -3.84 12.85 9.43
CA PHE A 213 -3.51 11.59 10.10
C PHE A 213 -3.72 11.68 11.61
N GLN A 214 -3.26 12.75 12.25
CA GLN A 214 -3.45 12.98 13.69
C GLN A 214 -4.94 13.10 14.06
N GLN A 215 -5.77 13.72 13.23
CA GLN A 215 -7.21 13.77 13.44
C GLN A 215 -7.85 12.39 13.29
N ALA A 216 -7.45 11.62 12.27
CA ALA A 216 -7.95 10.27 12.05
C ALA A 216 -7.59 9.34 13.22
N GLU A 217 -6.39 9.45 13.78
CA GLU A 217 -5.94 8.67 14.94
C GLU A 217 -6.71 9.03 16.24
N LYS A 218 -7.17 10.26 16.38
CA LYS A 218 -8.05 10.60 17.53
C LYS A 218 -9.41 9.91 17.44
N VAL A 219 -9.89 9.70 16.22
CA VAL A 219 -11.16 9.00 15.96
C VAL A 219 -11.01 7.49 16.09
N ASP A 220 -9.91 6.94 15.59
CA ASP A 220 -9.66 5.50 15.53
C ASP A 220 -8.20 5.16 15.92
N PRO A 221 -7.86 5.25 17.24
CA PRO A 221 -6.47 5.18 17.72
C PRO A 221 -5.86 3.77 17.63
N ARG A 222 -6.66 2.73 17.42
CA ARG A 222 -6.20 1.34 17.30
C ARG A 222 -6.24 0.81 15.87
N ASN A 223 -6.44 1.67 14.90
CA ASN A 223 -6.45 1.30 13.49
C ASN A 223 -5.03 1.08 12.97
N VAL A 224 -4.63 -0.18 12.89
CA VAL A 224 -3.28 -0.59 12.48
C VAL A 224 -2.95 -0.06 11.07
N ASN A 225 -3.90 -0.11 10.13
CA ASN A 225 -3.68 0.43 8.78
C ASN A 225 -3.40 1.94 8.80
N LEU A 226 -4.19 2.69 9.55
CA LEU A 226 -4.02 4.15 9.72
C LEU A 226 -2.64 4.48 10.31
N LEU A 227 -2.26 3.81 11.40
CA LEU A 227 -0.96 3.98 12.06
C LEU A 227 0.19 3.65 11.10
N SER A 228 0.07 2.55 10.32
CA SER A 228 1.06 2.15 9.32
C SER A 228 1.22 3.21 8.22
N GLN A 229 0.12 3.76 7.70
CA GLN A 229 0.17 4.81 6.67
C GLN A 229 0.78 6.12 7.18
N HIS A 230 0.54 6.46 8.45
CA HIS A 230 1.19 7.60 9.09
C HIS A 230 2.69 7.36 9.30
N ALA A 231 3.07 6.16 9.78
CA ALA A 231 4.48 5.75 9.88
C ALA A 231 5.20 5.86 8.54
N ARG A 232 4.57 5.41 7.44
CA ARG A 232 5.13 5.54 6.08
C ARG A 232 5.34 7.00 5.67
N SER A 233 4.46 7.93 6.06
CA SER A 233 4.70 9.36 5.82
C SER A 233 5.95 9.87 6.52
N TYR A 234 6.18 9.47 7.77
CA TYR A 234 7.42 9.78 8.49
C TYR A 234 8.66 9.15 7.86
N VAL A 235 8.54 7.91 7.33
CA VAL A 235 9.65 7.28 6.58
C VAL A 235 10.01 8.09 5.35
N CYS A 236 9.02 8.53 4.55
CA CYS A 236 9.26 9.37 3.37
C CYS A 236 9.97 10.69 3.72
N LEU A 237 9.64 11.25 4.88
CA LEU A 237 10.26 12.46 5.44
C LEU A 237 11.61 12.20 6.12
N ARG A 238 12.09 10.96 6.17
CA ARG A 238 13.28 10.50 6.92
C ARG A 238 13.20 10.81 8.43
N ARG A 239 11.99 10.99 8.96
CA ARG A 239 11.69 11.14 10.39
C ARG A 239 11.57 9.76 11.03
N PHE A 240 12.67 9.00 11.03
CA PHE A 240 12.69 7.60 11.45
C PHE A 240 12.32 7.38 12.93
N PRO A 241 12.72 8.22 13.89
CA PRO A 241 12.26 8.07 15.28
C PRO A 241 10.74 8.11 15.44
N GLU A 242 10.06 9.05 14.76
CA GLU A 242 8.60 9.16 14.80
C GLU A 242 7.92 7.99 14.07
N ALA A 243 8.51 7.52 12.95
CA ALA A 243 8.05 6.33 12.28
C ALA A 243 8.11 5.11 13.20
N LEU A 244 9.26 4.87 13.86
CA LEU A 244 9.46 3.77 14.80
C LEU A 244 8.49 3.84 15.98
N ALA A 245 8.20 5.02 16.51
CA ALA A 245 7.22 5.18 17.58
C ALA A 245 5.81 4.75 17.16
N LYS A 246 5.40 5.02 15.92
CA LYS A 246 4.12 4.54 15.36
C LYS A 246 4.14 3.02 15.15
N LEU A 247 5.24 2.46 14.67
CA LEU A 247 5.38 1.02 14.47
C LEU A 247 5.34 0.25 15.80
N GLU A 248 5.88 0.81 16.89
CA GLU A 248 5.72 0.23 18.23
C GLU A 248 4.26 0.25 18.70
N GLN A 249 3.50 1.31 18.39
CA GLN A 249 2.06 1.34 18.70
C GLN A 249 1.32 0.20 17.98
N ILE A 250 1.68 -0.10 16.72
CA ILE A 250 1.10 -1.22 15.97
C ILE A 250 1.44 -2.55 16.65
N LEU A 251 2.71 -2.77 16.99
CA LEU A 251 3.14 -4.02 17.64
C LEU A 251 2.55 -4.23 19.03
N ASN A 252 2.15 -3.16 19.74
CA ASN A 252 1.38 -3.26 20.98
C ASN A 252 -0.08 -3.72 20.73
N ILE A 253 -0.59 -3.58 19.50
CA ILE A 253 -1.93 -4.05 19.11
C ILE A 253 -1.86 -5.43 18.47
N THR A 254 -0.89 -5.64 17.57
CA THR A 254 -0.65 -6.86 16.79
C THR A 254 0.85 -7.16 16.84
N PRO A 255 1.32 -7.94 17.83
CA PRO A 255 2.76 -8.14 18.10
C PRO A 255 3.55 -8.82 16.98
N ASP A 256 2.87 -9.59 16.11
CA ASP A 256 3.44 -10.38 15.03
C ASP A 256 3.10 -9.81 13.63
N ASP A 257 2.74 -8.53 13.54
CA ASP A 257 2.44 -7.88 12.27
C ASP A 257 3.69 -7.81 11.37
N ILE A 258 3.69 -8.65 10.32
CA ILE A 258 4.82 -8.83 9.40
C ILE A 258 5.18 -7.52 8.71
N ASP A 259 4.19 -6.78 8.21
CA ASP A 259 4.44 -5.52 7.47
C ASP A 259 5.12 -4.48 8.35
N THR A 260 4.76 -4.45 9.63
CA THR A 260 5.40 -3.58 10.63
C THR A 260 6.85 -3.97 10.89
N LEU A 261 7.13 -5.28 11.08
CA LEU A 261 8.48 -5.77 11.29
C LEU A 261 9.37 -5.51 10.07
N VAL A 262 8.83 -5.72 8.86
CA VAL A 262 9.51 -5.43 7.60
C VAL A 262 9.81 -3.93 7.45
N LEU A 263 8.87 -3.04 7.78
CA LEU A 263 9.10 -1.60 7.69
C LEU A 263 10.15 -1.14 8.72
N LYS A 264 10.19 -1.72 9.92
CA LYS A 264 11.30 -1.48 10.88
C LYS A 264 12.64 -1.94 10.33
N ALA A 265 12.70 -3.09 9.65
CA ALA A 265 13.91 -3.58 8.99
C ALA A 265 14.37 -2.63 7.86
N ARG A 266 13.43 -2.13 7.05
CA ARG A 266 13.72 -1.13 6.00
C ARG A 266 14.29 0.16 6.57
N ILE A 267 13.77 0.65 7.69
CA ILE A 267 14.33 1.82 8.39
C ILE A 267 15.76 1.52 8.83
N ALA A 268 16.01 0.35 9.41
CA ALA A 268 17.37 -0.06 9.82
C ALA A 268 18.34 -0.12 8.62
N GLN A 269 17.89 -0.63 7.46
CA GLN A 269 18.67 -0.60 6.21
C GLN A 269 18.97 0.85 5.78
N ALA A 270 17.98 1.74 5.85
CA ALA A 270 18.14 3.14 5.49
C ALA A 270 19.10 3.90 6.43
N GLU A 271 19.19 3.49 7.69
CA GLU A 271 20.15 4.01 8.67
C GLU A 271 21.54 3.34 8.54
N GLY A 272 21.65 2.25 7.77
CA GLY A 272 22.88 1.48 7.60
C GLY A 272 23.15 0.46 8.71
N ASP A 273 22.17 0.22 9.58
CA ASP A 273 22.24 -0.77 10.65
C ASP A 273 21.78 -2.14 10.14
N LEU A 274 22.62 -2.75 9.29
CA LEU A 274 22.33 -4.05 8.68
C LEU A 274 22.15 -5.17 9.71
N PRO A 275 22.91 -5.23 10.83
CA PRO A 275 22.68 -6.23 11.87
C PRO A 275 21.30 -6.16 12.49
N ARG A 276 20.78 -4.94 12.77
CA ARG A 276 19.41 -4.75 13.29
C ARG A 276 18.37 -5.16 12.25
N ALA A 277 18.56 -4.80 10.98
CA ALA A 277 17.66 -5.21 9.90
C ALA A 277 17.63 -6.74 9.78
N ALA A 278 18.78 -7.41 9.79
CA ALA A 278 18.86 -8.86 9.72
C ALA A 278 18.16 -9.54 10.91
N ALA A 279 18.31 -9.03 12.12
CA ALA A 279 17.66 -9.57 13.32
C ALA A 279 16.12 -9.46 13.24
N LEU A 280 15.57 -8.39 12.63
CA LEU A 280 14.13 -8.22 12.43
C LEU A 280 13.58 -9.14 11.34
N LEU A 281 14.35 -9.44 10.30
CA LEU A 281 13.94 -10.27 9.18
C LEU A 281 14.11 -11.78 9.46
N ALA A 282 15.09 -12.19 10.27
CA ALA A 282 15.43 -13.59 10.51
C ALA A 282 14.28 -14.49 10.99
N PRO A 283 13.36 -14.05 11.86
CA PRO A 283 12.25 -14.89 12.31
C PRO A 283 11.13 -15.02 11.29
N LEU A 284 11.09 -14.15 10.25
CA LEU A 284 10.00 -14.11 9.30
C LEU A 284 10.06 -15.30 8.33
N ARG A 285 8.92 -15.95 8.14
CA ARG A 285 8.73 -16.98 7.12
C ARG A 285 7.83 -16.40 6.04
N LEU A 286 8.45 -15.89 4.98
CA LEU A 286 7.76 -15.16 3.92
C LEU A 286 7.46 -16.12 2.77
N GLY A 287 6.18 -16.21 2.41
CA GLY A 287 5.74 -16.90 1.20
C GLY A 287 5.42 -15.90 0.09
N VAL A 288 4.99 -16.41 -1.05
CA VAL A 288 4.60 -15.62 -2.25
C VAL A 288 3.53 -14.56 -1.99
N GLY A 289 2.73 -14.70 -0.93
CA GLY A 289 1.75 -13.68 -0.53
C GLY A 289 2.35 -12.39 0.03
N TYR A 290 3.66 -12.40 0.36
CA TYR A 290 4.37 -11.27 0.96
C TYR A 290 5.53 -10.80 0.09
N VAL A 291 5.30 -10.59 -1.22
CA VAL A 291 6.34 -10.21 -2.19
C VAL A 291 7.20 -9.04 -1.70
N ASN A 292 6.58 -7.95 -1.25
CA ASN A 292 7.29 -6.77 -0.74
C ASN A 292 8.21 -7.08 0.47
N ALA A 293 7.83 -8.03 1.31
CA ALA A 293 8.64 -8.44 2.45
C ALA A 293 9.83 -9.31 1.98
N LEU A 294 9.58 -10.23 1.04
CA LEU A 294 10.62 -11.05 0.41
C LEU A 294 11.67 -10.18 -0.28
N GLU A 295 11.26 -9.16 -1.04
CA GLU A 295 12.19 -8.20 -1.64
C GLU A 295 13.08 -7.52 -0.61
N THR A 296 12.53 -7.19 0.56
CA THR A 296 13.31 -6.59 1.65
C THR A 296 14.38 -7.54 2.18
N GLN A 297 14.08 -8.85 2.26
CA GLN A 297 15.07 -9.87 2.62
C GLN A 297 16.14 -10.03 1.55
N VAL A 298 15.74 -10.03 0.28
CA VAL A 298 16.68 -10.10 -0.85
C VAL A 298 17.59 -8.87 -0.86
N TYR A 299 17.01 -7.68 -0.68
CA TYR A 299 17.79 -6.45 -0.63
C TYR A 299 18.76 -6.43 0.58
N GLN A 300 18.35 -6.92 1.76
CA GLN A 300 19.23 -7.13 2.89
C GLN A 300 20.45 -7.98 2.52
N ALA A 301 20.22 -9.11 1.89
CA ALA A 301 21.28 -10.04 1.48
C ALA A 301 22.23 -9.42 0.42
N ILE A 302 21.70 -8.58 -0.47
CA ILE A 302 22.49 -7.80 -1.44
C ILE A 302 23.36 -6.75 -0.72
N LEU A 303 22.78 -5.98 0.20
CA LEU A 303 23.52 -4.98 0.97
C LEU A 303 24.65 -5.58 1.83
N GLU A 304 24.44 -6.81 2.34
CA GLU A 304 25.44 -7.58 3.09
C GLU A 304 26.44 -8.32 2.18
N SER A 305 26.25 -8.32 0.86
CA SER A 305 27.02 -9.12 -0.09
C SER A 305 26.97 -10.64 0.23
N ARG A 306 25.83 -11.14 0.72
CA ARG A 306 25.61 -12.54 1.13
C ARG A 306 24.33 -13.13 0.54
N PRO A 307 24.11 -13.11 -0.78
CA PRO A 307 22.82 -13.44 -1.41
C PRO A 307 22.56 -14.96 -1.56
N GLY A 308 23.48 -15.87 -1.19
CA GLY A 308 23.34 -17.29 -1.41
C GLY A 308 22.01 -17.91 -0.93
N PRO A 309 21.58 -17.70 0.33
CA PRO A 309 20.32 -18.25 0.83
C PRO A 309 19.08 -17.76 0.07
N VAL A 310 18.99 -16.46 -0.23
CA VAL A 310 17.82 -15.88 -0.94
C VAL A 310 17.77 -16.30 -2.40
N ILE A 311 18.91 -16.59 -3.04
CA ILE A 311 18.94 -17.18 -4.40
C ILE A 311 18.25 -18.55 -4.42
N ALA A 312 18.51 -19.39 -3.42
CA ALA A 312 17.89 -20.72 -3.33
C ALA A 312 16.37 -20.60 -3.12
N GLU A 313 15.93 -19.70 -2.24
CA GLU A 313 14.52 -19.43 -1.95
C GLU A 313 13.78 -18.89 -3.18
N LEU A 314 14.32 -17.88 -3.86
CA LEU A 314 13.73 -17.33 -5.08
C LEU A 314 13.61 -18.37 -6.20
N LYS A 315 14.61 -19.24 -6.38
CA LYS A 315 14.54 -20.35 -7.34
C LYS A 315 13.42 -21.32 -7.00
N GLU A 316 13.23 -21.65 -5.73
CA GLU A 316 12.14 -22.53 -5.31
C GLU A 316 10.76 -21.90 -5.56
N ILE A 317 10.59 -20.63 -5.26
CA ILE A 317 9.36 -19.87 -5.52
C ILE A 317 9.07 -19.85 -7.02
N LEU A 318 10.04 -19.47 -7.84
CA LEU A 318 9.88 -19.32 -9.28
C LEU A 318 9.73 -20.64 -10.02
N ALA A 319 10.08 -21.78 -9.39
CA ALA A 319 9.84 -23.11 -9.94
C ALA A 319 8.36 -23.56 -9.83
N LYS A 320 7.55 -22.88 -9.03
CA LYS A 320 6.13 -23.18 -8.79
C LYS A 320 5.27 -22.14 -9.51
N PRO A 321 4.51 -22.53 -10.56
CA PRO A 321 3.63 -21.59 -11.25
C PRO A 321 2.54 -21.06 -10.29
N ASP A 322 2.47 -19.76 -10.14
CA ASP A 322 1.41 -19.10 -9.39
C ASP A 322 0.86 -17.92 -10.22
N GLN A 323 -0.32 -18.12 -10.80
CA GLN A 323 -0.97 -17.11 -11.63
C GLN A 323 -1.42 -15.86 -10.86
N THR A 324 -1.54 -15.94 -9.53
CA THR A 324 -1.96 -14.80 -8.71
C THR A 324 -0.86 -13.75 -8.59
N LEU A 325 0.41 -14.12 -8.82
CA LEU A 325 1.54 -13.19 -8.80
C LEU A 325 1.50 -12.17 -9.95
N GLY A 326 0.89 -12.53 -11.09
CA GLY A 326 0.86 -11.62 -12.24
C GLY A 326 2.27 -11.13 -12.60
N PHE A 327 2.45 -9.81 -12.75
CA PHE A 327 3.73 -9.22 -13.13
C PHE A 327 4.83 -9.37 -12.05
N TYR A 328 4.48 -9.65 -10.79
CA TYR A 328 5.47 -9.91 -9.75
C TYR A 328 6.40 -11.09 -10.06
N VAL A 329 6.01 -12.01 -10.96
CA VAL A 329 6.93 -13.07 -11.42
C VAL A 329 8.16 -12.46 -12.08
N GLY A 330 7.98 -11.48 -12.97
CA GLY A 330 9.08 -10.77 -13.61
C GLY A 330 9.93 -9.97 -12.62
N GLU A 331 9.29 -9.36 -11.63
CA GLU A 331 9.96 -8.63 -10.57
C GLU A 331 10.79 -9.56 -9.65
N LEU A 332 10.26 -10.72 -9.26
CA LEU A 332 11.02 -11.73 -8.51
C LEU A 332 12.22 -12.28 -9.31
N ARG A 333 12.09 -12.41 -10.65
CA ARG A 333 13.24 -12.77 -11.52
C ARG A 333 14.28 -11.65 -11.58
N PHE A 334 13.85 -10.40 -11.59
CA PHE A 334 14.75 -9.24 -11.47
C PHE A 334 15.56 -9.34 -10.18
N TRP A 335 14.92 -9.59 -9.05
CA TRP A 335 15.60 -9.74 -7.76
C TRP A 335 16.54 -10.95 -7.72
N LEU A 336 16.14 -12.08 -8.31
CA LEU A 336 17.01 -13.26 -8.45
C LEU A 336 18.26 -12.92 -9.26
N ALA A 337 18.09 -12.26 -10.39
CA ALA A 337 19.20 -11.90 -11.25
C ALA A 337 20.18 -10.94 -10.56
N TRP A 338 19.66 -9.95 -9.84
CA TRP A 338 20.51 -9.02 -9.08
C TRP A 338 21.26 -9.73 -7.95
N ALA A 339 20.62 -10.62 -7.22
CA ALA A 339 21.26 -11.44 -6.20
C ALA A 339 22.37 -12.32 -6.78
N GLN A 340 22.13 -12.97 -7.94
CA GLN A 340 23.14 -13.77 -8.66
C GLN A 340 24.33 -12.90 -9.14
N GLU A 341 24.06 -11.70 -9.63
CA GLU A 341 25.11 -10.73 -10.02
C GLU A 341 26.01 -10.39 -8.83
N VAL A 342 25.43 -10.10 -7.67
CA VAL A 342 26.17 -9.82 -6.43
C VAL A 342 26.93 -11.05 -5.92
N ALA A 343 26.43 -12.26 -6.17
CA ALA A 343 27.11 -13.52 -5.86
C ALA A 343 28.29 -13.81 -6.80
N GLY A 344 28.45 -13.05 -7.90
CA GLY A 344 29.46 -13.27 -8.93
C GLY A 344 29.09 -14.37 -9.96
N ASP A 345 27.87 -14.90 -9.94
CA ASP A 345 27.37 -15.84 -10.96
C ASP A 345 26.77 -15.08 -12.15
N HIS A 346 27.63 -14.40 -12.91
CA HIS A 346 27.23 -13.56 -14.03
C HIS A 346 26.50 -14.34 -15.15
N SER A 347 26.77 -15.63 -15.30
CA SER A 347 26.09 -16.47 -16.31
C SER A 347 24.64 -16.68 -15.93
N ALA A 348 24.36 -17.12 -14.71
CA ALA A 348 23.01 -17.33 -14.22
C ALA A 348 22.27 -15.98 -14.10
N ALA A 349 22.96 -14.90 -13.66
CA ALA A 349 22.37 -13.57 -13.63
C ALA A 349 21.87 -13.11 -15.01
N ARG A 350 22.69 -13.28 -16.05
CA ARG A 350 22.32 -12.89 -17.42
C ARG A 350 21.10 -13.66 -17.93
N GLU A 351 21.02 -14.96 -17.63
CA GLU A 351 19.85 -15.77 -17.97
C GLU A 351 18.59 -15.27 -17.25
N SER A 352 18.68 -15.06 -15.93
CA SER A 352 17.56 -14.54 -15.13
C SER A 352 17.14 -13.14 -15.58
N TRP A 353 18.08 -12.23 -15.91
CA TRP A 353 17.79 -10.93 -16.50
C TRP A 353 17.03 -11.03 -17.81
N SER A 354 17.43 -11.98 -18.69
CA SER A 354 16.75 -12.18 -19.99
C SER A 354 15.33 -12.68 -19.82
N GLN A 355 15.11 -13.58 -18.86
CA GLN A 355 13.78 -14.09 -18.52
C GLN A 355 12.92 -12.98 -17.91
N ALA A 356 13.46 -12.19 -16.95
CA ALA A 356 12.77 -11.05 -16.37
C ALA A 356 12.32 -10.04 -17.44
N ARG A 357 13.19 -9.71 -18.39
CA ARG A 357 12.85 -8.82 -19.51
C ARG A 357 11.66 -9.33 -20.29
N THR A 358 11.69 -10.60 -20.68
CA THR A 358 10.61 -11.21 -21.47
C THR A 358 9.26 -11.15 -20.77
N GLU A 359 9.24 -11.47 -19.48
CA GLU A 359 8.03 -11.45 -18.67
C GLU A 359 7.52 -10.01 -18.44
N LEU A 360 8.39 -9.09 -18.05
CA LEU A 360 8.03 -7.68 -17.81
C LEU A 360 7.52 -7.00 -19.09
N GLU A 361 8.15 -7.27 -20.26
CA GLU A 361 7.69 -6.77 -21.57
C GLU A 361 6.29 -7.31 -21.92
N SER A 362 5.99 -8.56 -21.58
CA SER A 362 4.67 -9.13 -21.81
C SER A 362 3.60 -8.40 -21.01
N PHE A 363 3.84 -8.17 -19.72
CA PHE A 363 2.90 -7.42 -18.87
C PHE A 363 2.80 -5.94 -19.27
N LEU A 364 3.90 -5.33 -19.73
CA LEU A 364 3.86 -3.93 -20.17
C LEU A 364 2.95 -3.72 -21.39
N LYS A 365 2.74 -4.73 -22.24
CA LYS A 365 1.76 -4.66 -23.35
C LYS A 365 0.33 -4.52 -22.84
N GLU A 366 0.01 -5.18 -21.73
CA GLU A 366 -1.32 -5.12 -21.09
C GLU A 366 -1.47 -3.88 -20.19
N GLN A 367 -0.35 -3.39 -19.65
CA GLN A 367 -0.29 -2.31 -18.68
C GLN A 367 0.68 -1.20 -19.14
N PRO A 368 0.47 -0.55 -20.30
CA PRO A 368 1.45 0.35 -20.92
C PRO A 368 1.75 1.61 -20.10
N GLU A 369 0.89 1.94 -19.14
CA GLU A 369 1.03 3.09 -18.22
C GLU A 369 1.61 2.70 -16.85
N ASN A 370 1.98 1.44 -16.64
CA ASN A 370 2.52 0.99 -15.37
C ASN A 370 3.98 1.43 -15.20
N VAL A 371 4.18 2.53 -14.48
CA VAL A 371 5.49 3.15 -14.25
C VAL A 371 6.45 2.23 -13.48
N VAL A 372 5.94 1.31 -12.66
CA VAL A 372 6.76 0.32 -11.94
C VAL A 372 7.38 -0.64 -12.94
N LEU A 373 6.57 -1.26 -13.81
CA LEU A 373 7.07 -2.14 -14.88
C LEU A 373 8.10 -1.46 -15.79
N ILE A 374 7.86 -0.17 -16.12
CA ILE A 374 8.80 0.61 -16.94
C ILE A 374 10.13 0.78 -16.20
N GLY A 375 10.09 1.05 -14.89
CA GLY A 375 11.28 1.18 -14.05
C GLY A 375 12.09 -0.11 -13.96
N ASP A 376 11.41 -1.25 -13.69
CA ASP A 376 12.06 -2.56 -13.60
C ASP A 376 12.67 -2.98 -14.94
N LEU A 377 11.99 -2.70 -16.04
CA LEU A 377 12.55 -2.91 -17.39
C LEU A 377 13.75 -2.01 -17.68
N ALA A 378 13.76 -0.75 -17.21
CA ALA A 378 14.91 0.12 -17.35
C ALA A 378 16.14 -0.47 -16.66
N LEU A 379 16.01 -0.93 -15.42
CA LEU A 379 17.09 -1.58 -14.67
C LEU A 379 17.49 -2.93 -15.28
N THR A 380 16.53 -3.71 -15.76
CA THR A 380 16.79 -5.00 -16.41
C THR A 380 17.59 -4.82 -17.72
N ASN A 381 17.21 -3.85 -18.56
CA ASN A 381 17.96 -3.55 -19.78
C ASN A 381 19.35 -3.01 -19.49
N MET A 382 19.50 -2.16 -18.47
CA MET A 382 20.81 -1.71 -17.98
C MET A 382 21.72 -2.89 -17.61
N ALA A 383 21.20 -3.85 -16.85
CA ALA A 383 21.96 -5.04 -16.44
C ALA A 383 22.33 -5.95 -17.63
N LEU A 384 21.51 -6.00 -18.67
CA LEU A 384 21.79 -6.71 -19.90
C LEU A 384 22.76 -5.97 -20.84
N GLY A 385 23.12 -4.71 -20.53
CA GLY A 385 24.01 -3.87 -21.33
C GLY A 385 23.30 -3.09 -22.44
N ASP A 386 21.97 -3.11 -22.50
CA ASP A 386 21.19 -2.27 -23.42
C ASP A 386 20.95 -0.88 -22.81
N ASN A 387 22.04 -0.10 -22.77
CA ASN A 387 22.06 1.21 -22.13
C ASN A 387 21.08 2.20 -22.79
N THR A 388 20.87 2.09 -24.10
CA THR A 388 19.95 2.96 -24.83
C THR A 388 18.50 2.69 -24.43
N ALA A 389 18.08 1.44 -24.40
CA ALA A 389 16.73 1.06 -23.96
C ALA A 389 16.51 1.43 -22.47
N ALA A 390 17.51 1.19 -21.61
CA ALA A 390 17.45 1.53 -20.19
C ALA A 390 17.20 3.03 -19.98
N MET A 391 17.96 3.89 -20.65
CA MET A 391 17.82 5.34 -20.53
C MET A 391 16.48 5.83 -21.09
N THR A 392 16.06 5.32 -22.23
CA THR A 392 14.76 5.66 -22.86
C THR A 392 13.59 5.32 -21.96
N LEU A 393 13.63 4.14 -21.31
CA LEU A 393 12.57 3.72 -20.38
C LEU A 393 12.57 4.58 -19.11
N ALA A 394 13.73 4.92 -18.54
CA ALA A 394 13.83 5.79 -17.38
C ALA A 394 13.26 7.20 -17.69
N GLU A 395 13.57 7.76 -18.84
CA GLU A 395 13.04 9.05 -19.30
C GLU A 395 11.54 8.99 -19.56
N ARG A 396 11.05 7.91 -20.16
CA ARG A 396 9.61 7.65 -20.33
C ARG A 396 8.89 7.65 -18.99
N ALA A 397 9.42 6.96 -17.98
CA ALA A 397 8.83 6.92 -16.64
C ALA A 397 8.74 8.33 -16.01
N ILE A 398 9.78 9.16 -16.15
CA ILE A 398 9.79 10.56 -15.68
C ILE A 398 8.72 11.39 -16.38
N ALA A 399 8.58 11.26 -17.71
CA ALA A 399 7.58 12.00 -18.47
C ALA A 399 6.14 11.62 -18.07
N MET A 400 5.91 10.37 -17.67
CA MET A 400 4.60 9.89 -17.23
C MET A 400 4.28 10.30 -15.80
N MET A 401 5.28 10.36 -14.91
CA MET A 401 5.11 10.65 -13.49
C MET A 401 6.21 11.59 -13.00
N SER A 402 5.90 12.88 -12.92
CA SER A 402 6.82 13.89 -12.40
C SER A 402 6.58 14.19 -10.91
N VAL A 403 7.57 14.78 -10.27
CA VAL A 403 7.51 15.23 -8.86
C VAL A 403 6.39 16.25 -8.65
N GLU A 404 6.17 17.12 -9.63
CA GLU A 404 5.14 18.17 -9.59
C GLU A 404 3.73 17.59 -9.65
N LYS A 405 3.57 16.45 -10.34
CA LYS A 405 2.30 15.74 -10.43
C LYS A 405 2.00 14.91 -9.17
N ASP A 406 3.04 14.33 -8.58
CA ASP A 406 2.91 13.44 -7.42
C ASP A 406 4.18 13.53 -6.55
N ALA A 407 4.10 14.28 -5.46
CA ALA A 407 5.26 14.49 -4.58
C ALA A 407 5.70 13.21 -3.83
N LEU A 408 4.83 12.20 -3.73
CA LEU A 408 5.15 10.95 -3.03
C LEU A 408 5.86 9.95 -3.95
N THR A 409 5.30 9.69 -5.13
CA THR A 409 5.79 8.63 -6.03
C THR A 409 6.41 9.18 -7.33
N GLY A 410 6.24 10.46 -7.63
CA GLY A 410 6.89 11.13 -8.76
C GLY A 410 8.41 11.11 -8.73
N PRO A 411 9.08 11.11 -7.56
CA PRO A 411 10.52 10.93 -7.52
C PRO A 411 11.01 9.50 -7.80
N ARG A 412 10.16 8.46 -7.79
CA ARG A 412 10.58 7.08 -8.09
C ARG A 412 11.29 6.93 -9.44
N PRO A 413 10.79 7.51 -10.56
CA PRO A 413 11.51 7.48 -11.82
C PRO A 413 12.88 8.17 -11.78
N LEU A 414 13.05 9.19 -10.93
CA LEU A 414 14.36 9.82 -10.75
C LEU A 414 15.36 8.89 -10.04
N ASP A 415 14.89 8.08 -9.07
CA ASP A 415 15.72 7.08 -8.39
C ASP A 415 16.18 6.01 -9.40
N ILE A 416 15.29 5.52 -10.24
CA ILE A 416 15.63 4.60 -11.35
C ILE A 416 16.65 5.25 -12.30
N LEU A 417 16.42 6.51 -12.71
CA LEU A 417 17.34 7.25 -13.57
C LEU A 417 18.73 7.37 -12.94
N ALA A 418 18.83 7.70 -11.65
CA ALA A 418 20.09 7.83 -10.96
C ALA A 418 20.89 6.51 -10.99
N ARG A 419 20.23 5.37 -10.80
CA ARG A 419 20.83 4.02 -10.87
C ARG A 419 21.28 3.69 -12.31
N VAL A 420 20.43 3.92 -13.29
CA VAL A 420 20.76 3.71 -14.70
C VAL A 420 21.94 4.57 -15.09
N ALA A 421 21.92 5.88 -14.83
CA ALA A 421 23.00 6.80 -15.16
C ALA A 421 24.33 6.41 -14.48
N ALA A 422 24.29 5.99 -13.20
CA ALA A 422 25.47 5.53 -12.47
C ALA A 422 26.15 4.32 -13.14
N ARG A 423 25.37 3.40 -13.69
CA ARG A 423 25.86 2.15 -14.29
C ARG A 423 26.17 2.26 -15.77
N THR A 424 25.60 3.24 -16.47
CA THR A 424 25.80 3.47 -17.91
C THR A 424 26.88 4.50 -18.23
N GLY A 425 27.58 5.02 -17.20
CA GLY A 425 28.74 5.91 -17.39
C GLY A 425 28.38 7.39 -17.54
N ASP A 426 27.26 7.83 -16.97
CA ASP A 426 26.85 9.24 -16.88
C ASP A 426 26.84 9.71 -15.40
N PRO A 427 28.03 9.91 -14.79
CA PRO A 427 28.13 10.28 -13.39
C PRO A 427 27.56 11.66 -13.08
N ASP A 428 27.60 12.60 -14.03
CA ASP A 428 27.08 13.95 -13.81
C ASP A 428 25.55 13.93 -13.61
N ARG A 429 24.87 13.21 -14.49
CA ARG A 429 23.42 13.03 -14.41
C ARG A 429 23.04 12.24 -13.17
N ALA A 430 23.78 11.19 -12.83
CA ALA A 430 23.54 10.39 -11.63
C ALA A 430 23.64 11.26 -10.36
N ILE A 431 24.74 11.98 -10.19
CA ILE A 431 25.03 12.78 -9.00
C ILE A 431 24.02 13.92 -8.83
N SER A 432 23.73 14.68 -9.90
CA SER A 432 22.74 15.77 -9.84
C SER A 432 21.33 15.26 -9.47
N THR A 433 20.98 14.07 -9.96
CA THR A 433 19.71 13.42 -9.61
C THR A 433 19.69 12.97 -8.14
N LEU A 434 20.80 12.39 -7.64
CA LEU A 434 20.95 12.00 -6.24
C LEU A 434 20.86 13.19 -5.28
N GLU A 435 21.48 14.33 -5.63
CA GLU A 435 21.37 15.58 -4.86
C GLU A 435 19.91 16.00 -4.68
N LYS A 436 19.13 15.99 -5.78
CA LYS A 436 17.69 16.27 -5.74
C LYS A 436 16.94 15.27 -4.85
N LEU A 437 17.17 13.97 -5.01
CA LEU A 437 16.50 12.92 -4.26
C LEU A 437 16.78 13.00 -2.75
N LEU A 438 18.01 13.33 -2.35
CA LEU A 438 18.36 13.49 -0.94
C LEU A 438 17.67 14.69 -0.28
N SER A 439 17.28 15.71 -1.07
CA SER A 439 16.67 16.94 -0.58
C SER A 439 15.13 16.89 -0.47
N ILE A 440 14.48 15.90 -1.08
CA ILE A 440 13.00 15.81 -1.13
C ILE A 440 12.49 14.57 -0.40
N PRO A 441 11.28 14.64 0.20
CA PRO A 441 10.57 13.45 0.69
C PRO A 441 10.03 12.64 -0.49
N TYR A 442 10.11 11.30 -0.40
CA TYR A 442 9.48 10.42 -1.39
C TYR A 442 9.43 8.98 -0.90
N GLU A 443 8.68 8.15 -1.62
CA GLU A 443 8.68 6.70 -1.46
C GLU A 443 9.55 6.08 -2.57
N ALA A 444 10.57 5.31 -2.19
CA ALA A 444 11.51 4.73 -3.16
C ALA A 444 10.91 3.60 -4.00
N PRO A 445 11.44 3.33 -5.22
CA PRO A 445 10.90 2.32 -6.13
C PRO A 445 11.23 0.88 -5.74
N LEU A 446 12.43 0.62 -5.24
CA LEU A 446 12.89 -0.75 -4.95
C LEU A 446 12.65 -1.11 -3.48
N ALA A 447 12.32 -2.35 -3.21
CA ALA A 447 12.11 -3.07 -1.93
C ALA A 447 12.05 -2.23 -0.64
N ALA A 448 12.58 -1.06 -0.73
CA ALA A 448 12.89 -0.29 0.44
C ALA A 448 11.79 0.65 0.86
N ASN A 449 10.99 1.18 0.00
CA ASN A 449 10.12 2.31 0.29
C ASN A 449 10.76 3.49 1.05
N PRO A 450 11.77 3.31 1.97
CA PRO A 450 12.53 4.44 2.47
C PRO A 450 13.27 5.14 1.32
N PRO A 451 13.25 6.48 1.29
CA PRO A 451 14.03 7.23 0.32
C PRO A 451 15.53 6.98 0.52
N LEU A 452 16.31 7.21 -0.54
CA LEU A 452 17.77 7.13 -0.45
C LEU A 452 18.30 7.97 0.71
N THR A 453 19.26 7.39 1.39
CA THR A 453 20.00 8.01 2.50
C THR A 453 21.50 7.95 2.21
N PRO A 454 22.32 8.75 2.88
CA PRO A 454 23.78 8.62 2.77
C PRO A 454 24.28 7.21 3.07
N ALA A 455 23.64 6.48 3.99
CA ALA A 455 23.99 5.10 4.30
C ALA A 455 23.70 4.16 3.13
N LEU A 456 22.52 4.27 2.51
CA LEU A 456 22.19 3.46 1.33
C LEU A 456 23.08 3.78 0.13
N LEU A 457 23.48 5.05 -0.08
CA LEU A 457 24.44 5.38 -1.13
C LEU A 457 25.78 4.64 -0.94
N ARG A 458 26.24 4.46 0.31
CA ARG A 458 27.48 3.72 0.60
C ARG A 458 27.34 2.21 0.38
N LEU A 459 26.18 1.65 0.72
CA LEU A 459 25.94 0.21 0.81
C LEU A 459 25.47 -0.40 -0.51
N ASP A 460 24.61 0.32 -1.24
CA ASP A 460 23.96 -0.21 -2.45
C ASP A 460 24.99 -0.38 -3.59
N PRO A 461 25.15 -1.63 -4.09
CA PRO A 461 26.15 -1.92 -5.13
C PRO A 461 25.83 -1.25 -6.49
N MET A 462 24.59 -0.79 -6.73
CA MET A 462 24.27 -0.06 -7.95
C MET A 462 25.05 1.26 -8.08
N PHE A 463 25.44 1.87 -6.97
CA PHE A 463 26.23 3.11 -6.93
C PHE A 463 27.74 2.89 -6.86
N GLU A 464 28.22 1.64 -6.95
CA GLU A 464 29.66 1.36 -6.90
C GLU A 464 30.50 2.15 -7.91
N PRO A 465 30.07 2.34 -9.18
CA PRO A 465 30.84 3.13 -10.15
C PRO A 465 31.11 4.58 -9.72
N LEU A 466 30.26 5.15 -8.85
CA LEU A 466 30.35 6.53 -8.38
C LEU A 466 31.25 6.68 -7.14
N ARG A 467 31.61 5.60 -6.44
CA ARG A 467 32.29 5.65 -5.12
C ARG A 467 33.61 6.42 -5.13
N ARG A 468 34.28 6.56 -6.30
CA ARG A 468 35.53 7.30 -6.45
C ARG A 468 35.33 8.78 -6.80
N ASP A 469 34.10 9.21 -7.16
CA ASP A 469 33.80 10.60 -7.47
C ASP A 469 33.71 11.43 -6.18
N PRO A 470 34.50 12.50 -6.03
CA PRO A 470 34.49 13.34 -4.83
C PRO A 470 33.12 13.97 -4.52
N ARG A 471 32.30 14.24 -5.53
CA ARG A 471 30.95 14.79 -5.37
C ARG A 471 30.02 13.74 -4.75
N PHE A 472 30.09 12.49 -5.23
CA PHE A 472 29.36 11.38 -4.64
C PHE A 472 29.79 11.10 -3.19
N GLN A 473 31.10 11.17 -2.92
CA GLN A 473 31.62 10.99 -1.55
C GLN A 473 31.04 12.02 -0.56
N LYS A 474 30.82 13.25 -0.99
CA LYS A 474 30.16 14.28 -0.16
C LYS A 474 28.71 13.92 0.15
N LEU A 475 27.98 13.36 -0.82
CA LEU A 475 26.58 12.92 -0.61
C LEU A 475 26.51 11.69 0.29
N ALA A 476 27.42 10.75 0.11
CA ALA A 476 27.48 9.52 0.88
C ALA A 476 28.00 9.71 2.31
N ASN A 477 28.79 10.75 2.56
CA ASN A 477 29.39 11.08 3.85
C ASN A 477 29.22 12.58 4.16
N PRO A 478 27.96 13.04 4.37
CA PRO A 478 27.74 14.44 4.72
C PRO A 478 28.47 14.76 6.03
N GLN A 479 29.12 15.91 6.08
CA GLN A 479 29.68 16.40 7.33
C GLN A 479 28.52 16.77 8.27
N PRO A 480 28.64 16.49 9.59
CA PRO A 480 27.60 16.78 10.57
C PRO A 480 27.26 18.26 10.66
#